data_1738171766b1972963a79dcc3da6e064
#
_entry.id   1738171766b1972963a79dcc3da6e064
#
_cell.length_a   1.000
_cell.length_b   1.000
_cell.length_c   1.000
_cell.angle_alpha   90.00
_cell.angle_beta   90.00
_cell.angle_gamma   90.00
#
_symmetry.space_group_name_H-M   'P 1'
#
loop_
_entity.id
_entity.type
_entity.pdbx_description
1 polymer ?
#
loop_
_entity_poly.entity_id
_entity_poly.type
_entity_poly.pdbx_seq_one_letter_code
_entity_poly.pdbx_strand_id
1 'polypeptide(L)'
;MAKILIVGCGAIGSELAGVLSAQGHDVTGLKRKPPLSASGPIRYVVADISSDADLADLDTDFTQAFFIVSPDERNEQSYRAVYETGLNNLLARLPKTHWLMVSSTSVYGQSAGEWIDEDSAAEPANITSRLIRQAEQKLMDSNSANIVVRFSGIYGPGREYLLRLALQAPAIQQTPPYFTNRIHQQDCVGVLSFLLEQRLAGKALAQCYLASDDDPAPTWEVMTWLADRLHCPPPTVKAVDADAGMNKRCSNTRLKTLGYRFQYPSYKDGYMELIAARDG
;
A
#
# COMPACT_ATOMS: atom_id res chain seq x y z
N MET A 1 -20.19 -7.00 -13.85
CA MET A 1 -19.15 -6.32 -14.66
C MET A 1 -19.14 -4.85 -14.28
N ALA A 2 -17.98 -4.27 -13.98
CA ALA A 2 -17.80 -2.86 -13.65
C ALA A 2 -16.79 -2.23 -14.60
N LYS A 3 -16.91 -0.92 -14.91
CA LYS A 3 -15.90 -0.13 -15.61
C LYS A 3 -14.99 0.51 -14.56
N ILE A 4 -13.70 0.15 -14.60
CA ILE A 4 -12.73 0.41 -13.53
C ILE A 4 -11.56 1.23 -14.05
N LEU A 5 -11.22 2.28 -13.32
CA LEU A 5 -9.99 3.05 -13.53
C LEU A 5 -8.93 2.67 -12.48
N ILE A 6 -7.71 2.37 -12.92
CA ILE A 6 -6.56 2.20 -12.02
C ILE A 6 -5.58 3.34 -12.25
N VAL A 7 -5.55 4.28 -11.31
CA VAL A 7 -4.61 5.40 -11.30
C VAL A 7 -3.32 4.95 -10.61
N GLY A 8 -2.24 4.83 -11.38
CA GLY A 8 -0.96 4.33 -10.89
C GLY A 8 -0.73 2.85 -11.17
N CYS A 9 -0.46 2.50 -12.42
CA CYS A 9 -0.11 1.14 -12.84
C CYS A 9 1.40 0.85 -12.67
N GLY A 10 1.88 0.93 -11.42
CA GLY A 10 3.15 0.35 -10.96
C GLY A 10 3.00 -1.16 -10.73
N ALA A 11 3.89 -1.80 -9.94
CA ALA A 11 3.84 -3.25 -9.70
C ALA A 11 2.45 -3.71 -9.21
N ILE A 12 1.93 -3.12 -8.12
CA ILE A 12 0.62 -3.48 -7.55
C ILE A 12 -0.51 -3.14 -8.50
N GLY A 13 -0.53 -1.92 -9.07
CA GLY A 13 -1.64 -1.50 -9.93
C GLY A 13 -1.72 -2.27 -11.25
N SER A 14 -0.58 -2.67 -11.84
CA SER A 14 -0.57 -3.50 -13.04
C SER A 14 -1.01 -4.93 -12.77
N GLU A 15 -0.60 -5.51 -11.66
CA GLU A 15 -1.03 -6.84 -11.24
C GLU A 15 -2.54 -6.85 -10.92
N LEU A 16 -3.03 -5.85 -10.16
CA LEU A 16 -4.44 -5.68 -9.90
C LEU A 16 -5.26 -5.54 -11.19
N ALA A 17 -4.76 -4.76 -12.17
CA ALA A 17 -5.42 -4.62 -13.46
C ALA A 17 -5.59 -5.97 -14.17
N GLY A 18 -4.56 -6.83 -14.13
CA GLY A 18 -4.63 -8.19 -14.67
C GLY A 18 -5.67 -9.06 -13.96
N VAL A 19 -5.67 -9.06 -12.63
CA VAL A 19 -6.63 -9.80 -11.81
C VAL A 19 -8.07 -9.38 -12.12
N LEU A 20 -8.36 -8.06 -12.11
CA LEU A 20 -9.70 -7.53 -12.33
C LEU A 20 -10.18 -7.76 -13.79
N SER A 21 -9.28 -7.67 -14.76
CA SER A 21 -9.58 -8.00 -16.15
C SER A 21 -9.92 -9.49 -16.32
N ALA A 22 -9.17 -10.39 -15.66
CA ALA A 22 -9.45 -11.83 -15.66
C ALA A 22 -10.80 -12.17 -14.97
N GLN A 23 -11.24 -11.34 -14.03
CA GLN A 23 -12.58 -11.42 -13.42
C GLN A 23 -13.71 -10.86 -14.30
N GLY A 24 -13.40 -10.40 -15.52
CA GLY A 24 -14.38 -9.91 -16.49
C GLY A 24 -14.79 -8.45 -16.31
N HIS A 25 -14.00 -7.63 -15.62
CA HIS A 25 -14.18 -6.19 -15.55
C HIS A 25 -13.57 -5.46 -16.75
N ASP A 26 -14.14 -4.31 -17.14
CA ASP A 26 -13.55 -3.39 -18.12
C ASP A 26 -12.55 -2.47 -17.39
N VAL A 27 -11.25 -2.74 -17.60
CA VAL A 27 -10.18 -2.09 -16.84
C VAL A 27 -9.39 -1.12 -17.70
N THR A 28 -9.29 0.12 -17.24
CA THR A 28 -8.41 1.16 -17.81
C THR A 28 -7.33 1.53 -16.81
N GLY A 29 -6.08 1.45 -17.23
CA GLY A 29 -4.93 1.91 -16.44
C GLY A 29 -4.55 3.34 -16.82
N LEU A 30 -4.32 4.21 -15.84
CA LEU A 30 -3.80 5.56 -16.04
C LEU A 30 -2.38 5.65 -15.48
N LYS A 31 -1.44 6.06 -16.31
CA LYS A 31 -0.03 6.28 -15.92
C LYS A 31 0.67 7.21 -16.91
N ARG A 32 1.73 7.89 -16.45
CA ARG A 32 2.51 8.83 -17.25
C ARG A 32 3.32 8.16 -18.39
N LYS A 33 3.79 6.94 -18.17
CA LYS A 33 4.60 6.16 -19.12
C LYS A 33 4.04 4.74 -19.21
N PRO A 34 3.20 4.42 -20.18
CA PRO A 34 2.66 3.08 -20.35
C PRO A 34 3.76 2.07 -20.71
N PRO A 35 3.54 0.77 -20.50
CA PRO A 35 4.47 -0.26 -20.94
C PRO A 35 4.65 -0.20 -22.46
N LEU A 36 5.87 -0.48 -22.94
CA LEU A 36 6.22 -0.46 -24.38
C LEU A 36 5.42 -1.47 -25.22
N SER A 37 4.91 -2.53 -24.60
CA SER A 37 4.04 -3.53 -25.20
C SER A 37 2.70 -3.56 -24.47
N ALA A 38 1.80 -2.65 -24.81
CA ALA A 38 0.41 -2.66 -24.35
C ALA A 38 -0.44 -3.69 -25.13
N SER A 39 0.06 -4.93 -25.28
CA SER A 39 -0.69 -6.03 -25.90
C SER A 39 -1.39 -6.82 -24.79
N GLY A 40 -2.69 -6.55 -24.61
CA GLY A 40 -3.49 -7.22 -23.59
C GLY A 40 -4.87 -6.59 -23.43
N PRO A 41 -5.74 -7.15 -22.59
CA PRO A 41 -7.11 -6.67 -22.40
C PRO A 41 -7.21 -5.33 -21.66
N ILE A 42 -6.08 -4.78 -21.14
CA ILE A 42 -6.06 -3.54 -20.37
C ILE A 42 -5.78 -2.37 -21.32
N ARG A 43 -6.69 -1.41 -21.38
CA ARG A 43 -6.50 -0.13 -22.04
C ARG A 43 -5.69 0.82 -21.16
N TYR A 44 -4.74 1.56 -21.75
CA TYR A 44 -3.97 2.54 -21.01
C TYR A 44 -4.25 3.97 -21.49
N VAL A 45 -4.42 4.88 -20.52
CA VAL A 45 -4.48 6.33 -20.72
C VAL A 45 -3.16 6.91 -20.23
N VAL A 46 -2.53 7.74 -21.05
CA VAL A 46 -1.29 8.45 -20.70
C VAL A 46 -1.67 9.82 -20.20
N ALA A 47 -1.47 10.07 -18.92
CA ALA A 47 -1.77 11.35 -18.30
C ALA A 47 -0.94 11.55 -17.02
N ASP A 48 -0.60 12.81 -16.74
CA ASP A 48 -0.16 13.24 -15.41
C ASP A 48 -1.38 13.75 -14.64
N ILE A 49 -1.67 13.13 -13.50
CA ILE A 49 -2.83 13.49 -12.67
C ILE A 49 -2.74 14.92 -12.10
N SER A 50 -1.53 15.49 -12.01
CA SER A 50 -1.34 16.86 -11.56
C SER A 50 -1.64 17.91 -12.65
N SER A 51 -1.82 17.47 -13.90
CA SER A 51 -2.19 18.29 -15.06
C SER A 51 -3.68 18.11 -15.38
N ASP A 52 -4.50 19.12 -15.15
CA ASP A 52 -5.93 19.09 -15.51
C ASP A 52 -6.13 18.92 -17.02
N ALA A 53 -5.25 19.53 -17.82
CA ALA A 53 -5.27 19.40 -19.28
C ALA A 53 -5.08 17.94 -19.74
N ASP A 54 -4.20 17.17 -19.09
CA ASP A 54 -3.98 15.77 -19.44
C ASP A 54 -5.20 14.89 -19.12
N LEU A 55 -6.05 15.33 -18.21
CA LEU A 55 -7.26 14.62 -17.81
C LEU A 55 -8.50 15.03 -18.63
N ALA A 56 -8.40 16.02 -19.53
CA ALA A 56 -9.54 16.55 -20.26
C ALA A 56 -10.29 15.50 -21.10
N ASP A 57 -9.56 14.56 -21.68
CA ASP A 57 -10.11 13.49 -22.52
C ASP A 57 -10.34 12.17 -21.75
N LEU A 58 -10.12 12.15 -20.43
CA LEU A 58 -10.38 10.97 -19.61
C LEU A 58 -11.90 10.66 -19.61
N ASP A 59 -12.29 9.43 -19.92
CA ASP A 59 -13.68 8.97 -19.76
C ASP A 59 -14.20 9.27 -18.36
N THR A 60 -15.49 9.56 -18.23
CA THR A 60 -16.12 9.93 -16.95
C THR A 60 -17.14 8.91 -16.44
N ASP A 61 -17.32 7.81 -17.15
CA ASP A 61 -18.31 6.78 -16.86
C ASP A 61 -17.75 5.59 -16.05
N PHE A 62 -16.57 5.75 -15.42
CA PHE A 62 -16.05 4.77 -14.48
C PHE A 62 -16.94 4.67 -13.24
N THR A 63 -17.31 3.44 -12.90
CA THR A 63 -18.10 3.17 -11.69
C THR A 63 -17.20 2.98 -10.46
N GLN A 64 -16.01 2.49 -10.67
CA GLN A 64 -15.01 2.21 -9.63
C GLN A 64 -13.65 2.77 -10.04
N ALA A 65 -12.88 3.24 -9.08
CA ALA A 65 -11.49 3.64 -9.32
C ALA A 65 -10.57 3.27 -8.16
N PHE A 66 -9.33 2.98 -8.51
CA PHE A 66 -8.24 2.75 -7.56
C PHE A 66 -7.21 3.86 -7.68
N PHE A 67 -6.84 4.46 -6.56
CA PHE A 67 -5.75 5.43 -6.46
C PHE A 67 -4.54 4.75 -5.81
N ILE A 68 -3.58 4.31 -6.67
CA ILE A 68 -2.40 3.50 -6.28
C ILE A 68 -1.11 4.23 -6.71
N VAL A 69 -1.09 5.54 -6.55
CA VAL A 69 0.03 6.37 -6.98
C VAL A 69 1.01 6.56 -5.83
N SER A 70 2.31 6.46 -6.15
CA SER A 70 3.37 6.89 -5.25
C SER A 70 4.11 8.07 -5.89
N PRO A 71 4.49 9.11 -5.12
CA PRO A 71 5.36 10.17 -5.61
C PRO A 71 6.72 9.62 -6.04
N ASP A 72 7.34 10.25 -7.04
CA ASP A 72 8.67 9.85 -7.54
C ASP A 72 9.76 10.12 -6.51
N GLU A 73 9.61 11.20 -5.74
CA GLU A 73 10.56 11.63 -4.73
C GLU A 73 9.92 11.78 -3.37
N ARG A 74 10.70 11.54 -2.31
CA ARG A 74 10.25 11.69 -0.92
C ARG A 74 10.40 13.13 -0.42
N ASN A 75 9.83 14.10 -1.15
CA ASN A 75 9.79 15.50 -0.78
C ASN A 75 8.36 16.05 -0.78
N GLU A 76 8.16 17.19 -0.14
CA GLU A 76 6.86 17.82 0.00
C GLU A 76 6.22 18.15 -1.36
N GLN A 77 6.99 18.67 -2.31
CA GLN A 77 6.47 19.07 -3.62
C GLN A 77 5.87 17.89 -4.40
N SER A 78 6.58 16.77 -4.47
CA SER A 78 6.10 15.55 -5.14
C SER A 78 4.88 14.96 -4.45
N TYR A 79 4.81 15.04 -3.11
CA TYR A 79 3.64 14.58 -2.37
C TYR A 79 2.43 15.50 -2.58
N ARG A 80 2.61 16.84 -2.62
CA ARG A 80 1.53 17.77 -2.96
C ARG A 80 1.01 17.55 -4.37
N ALA A 81 1.89 17.37 -5.35
CA ALA A 81 1.50 17.09 -6.73
C ALA A 81 0.58 15.87 -6.85
N VAL A 82 0.88 14.79 -6.12
CA VAL A 82 0.09 13.55 -6.14
C VAL A 82 -1.15 13.63 -5.25
N TYR A 83 -0.97 13.90 -3.95
CA TYR A 83 -2.02 13.73 -2.94
C TYR A 83 -2.93 14.97 -2.79
N GLU A 84 -2.48 16.14 -3.19
CA GLU A 84 -3.30 17.35 -3.17
C GLU A 84 -3.82 17.67 -4.58
N THR A 85 -2.95 18.02 -5.52
CA THR A 85 -3.37 18.45 -6.87
C THR A 85 -3.99 17.28 -7.65
N GLY A 86 -3.28 16.17 -7.77
CA GLY A 86 -3.70 15.02 -8.57
C GLY A 86 -5.00 14.39 -8.08
N LEU A 87 -5.13 14.20 -6.76
CA LEU A 87 -6.38 13.69 -6.20
C LEU A 87 -7.54 14.66 -6.42
N ASN A 88 -7.31 15.98 -6.25
CA ASN A 88 -8.34 16.99 -6.50
C ASN A 88 -8.86 16.98 -7.93
N ASN A 89 -7.95 16.93 -8.92
CA ASN A 89 -8.30 16.88 -10.34
C ASN A 89 -9.15 15.64 -10.64
N LEU A 90 -8.75 14.47 -10.12
CA LEU A 90 -9.47 13.22 -10.32
C LEU A 90 -10.87 13.23 -9.67
N LEU A 91 -11.00 13.72 -8.44
CA LEU A 91 -12.30 13.80 -7.77
C LEU A 91 -13.25 14.79 -8.47
N ALA A 92 -12.72 15.90 -8.98
CA ALA A 92 -13.50 16.86 -9.76
C ALA A 92 -13.93 16.26 -11.11
N ARG A 93 -13.05 15.53 -11.79
CA ARG A 93 -13.34 14.90 -13.08
C ARG A 93 -14.31 13.73 -12.98
N LEU A 94 -14.25 12.96 -11.87
CA LEU A 94 -14.97 11.70 -11.67
C LEU A 94 -15.85 11.72 -10.41
N PRO A 95 -16.82 12.67 -10.30
CA PRO A 95 -17.57 12.91 -9.05
C PRO A 95 -18.53 11.77 -8.67
N LYS A 96 -18.86 10.88 -9.62
CA LYS A 96 -19.78 9.75 -9.40
C LYS A 96 -19.07 8.41 -9.18
N THR A 97 -17.75 8.40 -9.30
CA THR A 97 -16.94 7.18 -9.18
C THR A 97 -16.68 6.85 -7.72
N HIS A 98 -16.80 5.59 -7.35
CA HIS A 98 -16.44 5.11 -6.02
C HIS A 98 -14.95 4.72 -5.99
N TRP A 99 -14.23 5.27 -5.03
CA TRP A 99 -12.78 5.12 -4.95
C TRP A 99 -12.33 4.10 -3.89
N LEU A 100 -11.22 3.39 -4.19
CA LEU A 100 -10.36 2.74 -3.22
C LEU A 100 -8.99 3.41 -3.30
N MET A 101 -8.55 4.03 -2.21
CA MET A 101 -7.24 4.69 -2.14
C MET A 101 -6.25 3.85 -1.36
N VAL A 102 -5.10 3.58 -1.95
CA VAL A 102 -3.95 3.03 -1.24
C VAL A 102 -3.29 4.14 -0.43
N SER A 103 -3.20 3.92 0.86
CA SER A 103 -2.53 4.77 1.84
C SER A 103 -1.45 3.96 2.58
N SER A 104 -0.89 4.53 3.64
CA SER A 104 0.23 3.98 4.39
C SER A 104 0.00 4.06 5.90
N THR A 105 0.47 3.06 6.64
CA THR A 105 0.54 3.13 8.10
C THR A 105 1.49 4.21 8.63
N SER A 106 2.18 4.95 7.74
CA SER A 106 2.96 6.13 8.11
C SER A 106 2.12 7.31 8.61
N VAL A 107 0.79 7.27 8.40
CA VAL A 107 -0.14 8.27 8.95
C VAL A 107 -0.33 8.16 10.46
N TYR A 108 0.09 7.06 11.06
CA TYR A 108 0.05 6.85 12.51
C TYR A 108 1.35 7.33 13.16
N GLY A 109 1.23 8.21 14.15
CA GLY A 109 2.37 8.81 14.87
C GLY A 109 2.87 8.01 16.07
N GLN A 110 2.20 6.92 16.46
CA GLN A 110 2.54 6.11 17.62
C GLN A 110 3.97 5.56 17.57
N SER A 111 4.65 5.55 18.75
CA SER A 111 6.08 5.28 18.83
C SER A 111 6.53 4.44 20.03
N ALA A 112 5.58 3.96 20.88
CA ALA A 112 5.89 3.20 22.08
C ALA A 112 5.74 1.67 21.91
N GLY A 113 5.56 1.17 20.69
CA GLY A 113 5.34 -0.26 20.42
C GLY A 113 3.91 -0.72 20.68
N GLU A 114 2.97 0.20 20.84
CA GLU A 114 1.56 -0.08 21.07
C GLU A 114 0.86 -0.68 19.86
N TRP A 115 -0.25 -1.37 20.10
CA TRP A 115 -1.15 -1.81 19.05
C TRP A 115 -1.96 -0.63 18.51
N ILE A 116 -2.08 -0.59 17.20
CA ILE A 116 -2.92 0.38 16.46
C ILE A 116 -3.85 -0.36 15.51
N ASP A 117 -4.99 0.25 15.26
CA ASP A 117 -6.00 -0.16 14.30
C ASP A 117 -6.54 1.06 13.51
N GLU A 118 -7.63 0.90 12.80
CA GLU A 118 -8.23 1.96 12.00
C GLU A 118 -8.85 3.09 12.83
N ASP A 119 -9.24 2.80 14.08
CA ASP A 119 -9.85 3.76 15.02
C ASP A 119 -8.81 4.51 15.85
N SER A 120 -7.55 4.08 15.80
CA SER A 120 -6.43 4.75 16.45
C SER A 120 -6.14 6.12 15.81
N ALA A 121 -5.68 7.07 16.63
CA ALA A 121 -5.36 8.43 16.18
C ALA A 121 -4.31 8.43 15.07
N ALA A 122 -4.67 8.96 13.89
CA ALA A 122 -3.79 9.11 12.74
C ALA A 122 -3.24 10.53 12.69
N GLU A 123 -2.19 10.78 13.48
CA GLU A 123 -1.54 12.09 13.70
C GLU A 123 -0.07 12.01 13.26
N PRO A 124 0.21 12.11 11.95
CA PRO A 124 1.56 11.93 11.43
C PRO A 124 2.48 13.09 11.79
N ALA A 125 3.72 12.78 12.20
CA ALA A 125 4.72 13.76 12.60
C ALA A 125 5.32 14.52 11.41
N ASN A 126 5.54 13.85 10.27
CA ASN A 126 6.23 14.44 9.11
C ASN A 126 5.25 14.95 8.04
N ILE A 127 5.72 15.91 7.22
CA ILE A 127 4.89 16.59 6.20
C ILE A 127 4.35 15.62 5.15
N THR A 128 5.14 14.65 4.69
CA THR A 128 4.71 13.73 3.64
C THR A 128 3.57 12.84 4.11
N SER A 129 3.63 12.32 5.33
CA SER A 129 2.54 11.53 5.92
C SER A 129 1.32 12.38 6.26
N ARG A 130 1.50 13.67 6.61
CA ARG A 130 0.38 14.62 6.77
C ARG A 130 -0.37 14.84 5.46
N LEU A 131 0.35 14.96 4.33
CA LEU A 131 -0.29 15.10 3.02
C LEU A 131 -1.07 13.84 2.62
N ILE A 132 -0.56 12.64 2.92
CA ILE A 132 -1.32 11.39 2.74
C ILE A 132 -2.59 11.42 3.60
N ARG A 133 -2.48 11.78 4.89
CA ARG A 133 -3.63 11.82 5.81
C ARG A 133 -4.70 12.83 5.37
N GLN A 134 -4.29 13.99 4.86
CA GLN A 134 -5.20 15.00 4.30
C GLN A 134 -5.93 14.46 3.05
N ALA A 135 -5.22 13.74 2.18
CA ALA A 135 -5.81 13.09 1.02
C ALA A 135 -6.82 12.00 1.40
N GLU A 136 -6.51 11.17 2.43
CA GLU A 136 -7.47 10.21 2.99
C GLU A 136 -8.76 10.89 3.42
N GLN A 137 -8.64 11.95 4.24
CA GLN A 137 -9.81 12.66 4.77
C GLN A 137 -10.64 13.24 3.63
N LYS A 138 -9.99 13.92 2.68
CA LYS A 138 -10.68 14.50 1.53
C LYS A 138 -11.44 13.45 0.71
N LEU A 139 -10.83 12.29 0.47
CA LEU A 139 -11.46 11.21 -0.26
C LEU A 139 -12.69 10.68 0.49
N MET A 140 -12.57 10.44 1.79
CA MET A 140 -13.66 9.93 2.63
C MET A 140 -14.82 10.94 2.72
N ASP A 141 -14.51 12.24 2.85
CA ASP A 141 -15.51 13.31 2.93
C ASP A 141 -16.24 13.50 1.59
N SER A 142 -15.61 13.18 0.46
CA SER A 142 -16.21 13.36 -0.87
C SER A 142 -17.34 12.36 -1.15
N ASN A 143 -17.28 11.15 -0.60
CA ASN A 143 -18.33 10.14 -0.73
C ASN A 143 -18.17 9.07 0.36
N SER A 144 -19.27 8.75 1.07
CA SER A 144 -19.27 7.75 2.13
C SER A 144 -18.98 6.31 1.66
N ALA A 145 -19.10 6.03 0.36
CA ALA A 145 -18.73 4.75 -0.24
C ALA A 145 -17.22 4.65 -0.58
N ASN A 146 -16.45 5.73 -0.46
CA ASN A 146 -15.01 5.70 -0.69
C ASN A 146 -14.28 4.99 0.45
N ILE A 147 -13.23 4.24 0.08
CA ILE A 147 -12.47 3.41 1.02
C ILE A 147 -10.99 3.78 0.93
N VAL A 148 -10.37 3.90 2.08
CA VAL A 148 -8.91 4.03 2.28
C VAL A 148 -8.36 2.71 2.78
N VAL A 149 -7.26 2.24 2.19
CA VAL A 149 -6.55 1.03 2.64
C VAL A 149 -5.12 1.43 3.04
N ARG A 150 -4.83 1.40 4.33
CA ARG A 150 -3.52 1.72 4.90
C ARG A 150 -2.64 0.48 4.89
N PHE A 151 -1.74 0.38 3.92
CA PHE A 151 -0.77 -0.69 3.88
C PHE A 151 0.39 -0.44 4.83
N SER A 152 0.85 -1.50 5.50
CA SER A 152 2.12 -1.54 6.22
C SER A 152 3.31 -1.63 5.24
N GLY A 153 4.50 -1.95 5.71
CA GLY A 153 5.69 -2.03 4.87
C GLY A 153 5.58 -3.10 3.79
N ILE A 154 5.33 -2.68 2.55
CA ILE A 154 5.15 -3.60 1.41
C ILE A 154 6.49 -4.24 1.04
N TYR A 155 6.49 -5.58 0.93
CA TYR A 155 7.63 -6.37 0.46
C TYR A 155 7.18 -7.38 -0.60
N GLY A 156 8.13 -8.00 -1.29
CA GLY A 156 7.87 -8.95 -2.38
C GLY A 156 8.90 -8.80 -3.50
N PRO A 157 8.70 -9.42 -4.67
CA PRO A 157 9.59 -9.30 -5.81
C PRO A 157 9.91 -7.84 -6.16
N GLY A 158 11.20 -7.49 -6.25
CA GLY A 158 11.68 -6.13 -6.48
C GLY A 158 11.59 -5.18 -5.27
N ARG A 159 11.08 -5.62 -4.12
CA ARG A 159 10.94 -4.86 -2.87
C ARG A 159 11.64 -5.57 -1.69
N GLU A 160 12.89 -5.95 -1.89
CA GLU A 160 13.69 -6.81 -1.02
C GLU A 160 14.61 -6.03 -0.07
N TYR A 161 14.15 -4.86 0.42
CA TYR A 161 14.99 -3.98 1.25
C TYR A 161 15.57 -4.71 2.47
N LEU A 162 14.76 -5.47 3.23
CA LEU A 162 15.22 -6.15 4.43
C LEU A 162 16.17 -7.32 4.13
N LEU A 163 15.99 -8.03 3.01
CA LEU A 163 16.95 -9.04 2.57
C LEU A 163 18.32 -8.42 2.28
N ARG A 164 18.34 -7.30 1.54
CA ARG A 164 19.60 -6.59 1.27
C ARG A 164 20.24 -6.02 2.54
N LEU A 165 19.41 -5.56 3.48
CA LEU A 165 19.88 -5.05 4.76
C LEU A 165 20.49 -6.16 5.62
N ALA A 166 19.86 -7.33 5.70
CA ALA A 166 20.35 -8.48 6.46
C ALA A 166 21.76 -8.93 6.02
N LEU A 167 22.03 -8.93 4.70
CA LEU A 167 23.35 -9.26 4.15
C LEU A 167 24.48 -8.30 4.58
N GLN A 168 24.15 -7.13 5.13
CA GLN A 168 25.11 -6.14 5.59
C GLN A 168 25.41 -6.23 7.10
N ALA A 169 24.90 -7.26 7.80
CA ALA A 169 24.98 -7.40 9.26
C ALA A 169 24.65 -6.09 10.00
N PRO A 170 23.44 -5.56 9.84
CA PRO A 170 23.10 -4.21 10.29
C PRO A 170 23.12 -4.09 11.81
N ALA A 171 23.39 -2.88 12.31
CA ALA A 171 23.18 -2.57 13.72
C ALA A 171 21.68 -2.30 13.98
N ILE A 172 21.04 -3.14 14.80
CA ILE A 172 19.61 -3.10 15.09
C ILE A 172 19.36 -2.98 16.61
N GLN A 173 18.38 -2.16 16.99
CA GLN A 173 17.94 -2.05 18.38
C GLN A 173 17.28 -3.37 18.81
N GLN A 174 17.79 -3.93 19.92
CA GLN A 174 17.27 -5.17 20.50
C GLN A 174 16.29 -4.89 21.63
N THR A 175 16.64 -3.99 22.54
CA THR A 175 15.87 -3.66 23.73
C THR A 175 15.82 -2.16 23.97
N PRO A 176 14.63 -1.54 24.20
CA PRO A 176 13.31 -2.13 24.01
C PRO A 176 13.04 -2.51 22.56
N PRO A 177 12.10 -3.43 22.25
CA PRO A 177 11.85 -3.90 20.89
C PRO A 177 11.34 -2.78 20.00
N TYR A 178 11.85 -2.71 18.78
CA TYR A 178 11.34 -1.85 17.72
C TYR A 178 10.61 -2.70 16.68
N PHE A 179 9.30 -2.54 16.59
CA PHE A 179 8.45 -3.38 15.76
C PHE A 179 8.45 -2.96 14.29
N THR A 180 8.41 -3.95 13.41
CA THR A 180 8.18 -3.78 11.98
C THR A 180 6.92 -4.49 11.56
N ASN A 181 6.12 -3.85 10.70
CA ASN A 181 4.87 -4.37 10.17
C ASN A 181 5.03 -4.56 8.66
N ARG A 182 4.56 -5.68 8.13
CA ARG A 182 4.77 -6.10 6.74
C ARG A 182 3.48 -6.51 6.07
N ILE A 183 3.46 -6.40 4.75
CA ILE A 183 2.45 -7.01 3.89
C ILE A 183 3.11 -7.41 2.57
N HIS A 184 2.85 -8.63 2.11
CA HIS A 184 3.34 -9.07 0.81
C HIS A 184 2.58 -8.34 -0.32
N GLN A 185 3.27 -8.04 -1.44
CA GLN A 185 2.63 -7.30 -2.55
C GLN A 185 1.45 -8.06 -3.16
N GLN A 186 1.44 -9.40 -3.16
CA GLN A 186 0.28 -10.18 -3.61
C GLN A 186 -0.92 -10.01 -2.67
N ASP A 187 -0.69 -9.91 -1.36
CA ASP A 187 -1.77 -9.58 -0.43
C ASP A 187 -2.27 -8.14 -0.60
N CYS A 188 -1.41 -7.19 -1.04
CA CYS A 188 -1.90 -5.86 -1.40
C CYS A 188 -2.92 -5.93 -2.54
N VAL A 189 -2.62 -6.70 -3.60
CA VAL A 189 -3.53 -6.94 -4.73
C VAL A 189 -4.78 -7.67 -4.26
N GLY A 190 -4.61 -8.73 -3.47
CA GLY A 190 -5.70 -9.54 -2.91
C GLY A 190 -6.67 -8.71 -2.07
N VAL A 191 -6.17 -7.86 -1.16
CA VAL A 191 -7.00 -6.96 -0.33
C VAL A 191 -7.81 -6.00 -1.20
N LEU A 192 -7.19 -5.37 -2.21
CA LEU A 192 -7.88 -4.42 -3.08
C LEU A 192 -8.97 -5.10 -3.93
N SER A 193 -8.67 -6.27 -4.51
CA SER A 193 -9.65 -7.06 -5.26
C SER A 193 -10.79 -7.53 -4.36
N PHE A 194 -10.47 -8.06 -3.19
CA PHE A 194 -11.46 -8.51 -2.21
C PHE A 194 -12.41 -7.39 -1.77
N LEU A 195 -11.90 -6.21 -1.43
CA LEU A 195 -12.75 -5.07 -1.03
C LEU A 195 -13.67 -4.62 -2.17
N LEU A 196 -13.18 -4.64 -3.41
CA LEU A 196 -14.03 -4.38 -4.58
C LEU A 196 -15.14 -5.42 -4.71
N GLU A 197 -14.81 -6.71 -4.58
CA GLU A 197 -15.80 -7.80 -4.64
C GLU A 197 -16.87 -7.65 -3.56
N GLN A 198 -16.47 -7.37 -2.30
CA GLN A 198 -17.41 -7.15 -1.21
C GLN A 198 -18.33 -5.94 -1.48
N ARG A 199 -17.78 -4.85 -2.05
CA ARG A 199 -18.58 -3.68 -2.45
C ARG A 199 -19.57 -4.03 -3.55
N LEU A 200 -19.14 -4.72 -4.60
CA LEU A 200 -20.00 -5.11 -5.71
C LEU A 200 -21.08 -6.13 -5.29
N ALA A 201 -20.81 -6.91 -4.25
CA ALA A 201 -21.79 -7.79 -3.60
C ALA A 201 -22.76 -7.03 -2.68
N GLY A 202 -22.66 -5.71 -2.56
CA GLY A 202 -23.56 -4.87 -1.76
C GLY A 202 -23.34 -4.98 -0.25
N LYS A 203 -22.20 -5.47 0.20
CA LYS A 203 -21.89 -5.50 1.65
C LYS A 203 -21.61 -4.11 2.19
N ALA A 204 -22.04 -3.86 3.42
CA ALA A 204 -21.66 -2.66 4.15
C ALA A 204 -20.15 -2.71 4.48
N LEU A 205 -19.42 -1.71 4.01
CA LEU A 205 -17.96 -1.60 4.20
C LEU A 205 -17.63 -0.36 5.01
N ALA A 206 -16.59 -0.46 5.83
CA ALA A 206 -16.01 0.70 6.49
C ALA A 206 -15.24 1.57 5.48
N GLN A 207 -15.09 2.85 5.78
CA GLN A 207 -14.30 3.76 4.93
C GLN A 207 -12.78 3.61 5.11
N CYS A 208 -12.31 2.88 6.12
CA CYS A 208 -10.88 2.67 6.37
C CYS A 208 -10.61 1.22 6.75
N TYR A 209 -9.55 0.66 6.14
CA TYR A 209 -8.99 -0.65 6.47
C TYR A 209 -7.48 -0.55 6.63
N LEU A 210 -6.95 -1.21 7.68
CA LEU A 210 -5.52 -1.40 7.88
C LEU A 210 -5.14 -2.78 7.36
N ALA A 211 -4.18 -2.84 6.46
CA ALA A 211 -3.71 -4.08 5.86
C ALA A 211 -2.23 -4.32 6.19
N SER A 212 -2.00 -5.30 7.02
CA SER A 212 -0.71 -5.83 7.46
C SER A 212 -0.83 -7.34 7.58
N ASP A 213 0.28 -8.08 7.51
CA ASP A 213 0.27 -9.50 7.86
C ASP A 213 -0.10 -9.73 9.34
N ASP A 214 -0.19 -10.99 9.76
CA ASP A 214 -0.59 -11.39 11.12
C ASP A 214 0.57 -11.30 12.13
N ASP A 215 1.79 -10.95 11.69
CA ASP A 215 3.03 -11.10 12.46
C ASP A 215 3.83 -9.79 12.58
N PRO A 216 3.31 -8.78 13.32
CA PRO A 216 4.10 -7.59 13.65
C PRO A 216 5.24 -7.99 14.60
N ALA A 217 6.45 -8.09 14.08
CA ALA A 217 7.60 -8.65 14.79
C ALA A 217 8.65 -7.57 15.13
N PRO A 218 9.44 -7.75 16.22
CA PRO A 218 10.63 -6.93 16.46
C PRO A 218 11.61 -7.00 15.29
N THR A 219 12.12 -5.84 14.87
CA THR A 219 13.07 -5.78 13.74
C THR A 219 14.32 -6.62 14.01
N TRP A 220 14.76 -6.71 15.28
CA TRP A 220 15.85 -7.59 15.69
C TRP A 220 15.57 -9.07 15.33
N GLU A 221 14.38 -9.56 15.65
CA GLU A 221 13.98 -10.94 15.37
C GLU A 221 13.92 -11.20 13.87
N VAL A 222 13.33 -10.27 13.12
CA VAL A 222 13.27 -10.36 11.65
C VAL A 222 14.67 -10.42 11.03
N MET A 223 15.59 -9.54 11.48
CA MET A 223 16.96 -9.52 10.96
C MET A 223 17.74 -10.76 11.33
N THR A 224 17.59 -11.26 12.56
CA THR A 224 18.24 -12.50 13.01
C THR A 224 17.73 -13.71 12.21
N TRP A 225 16.43 -13.80 11.99
CA TRP A 225 15.83 -14.86 11.20
C TRP A 225 16.29 -14.82 9.73
N LEU A 226 16.33 -13.61 9.12
CA LEU A 226 16.82 -13.44 7.75
C LEU A 226 18.29 -13.81 7.63
N ALA A 227 19.13 -13.41 8.58
CA ALA A 227 20.56 -13.74 8.60
C ALA A 227 20.79 -15.25 8.65
N ASP A 228 20.01 -15.97 9.48
CA ASP A 228 20.06 -17.44 9.56
C ASP A 228 19.71 -18.08 8.21
N ARG A 229 18.62 -17.63 7.57
CA ARG A 229 18.15 -18.16 6.27
C ARG A 229 19.07 -17.82 5.10
N LEU A 230 19.74 -16.68 5.14
CA LEU A 230 20.71 -16.24 4.13
C LEU A 230 22.13 -16.73 4.40
N HIS A 231 22.34 -17.47 5.49
CA HIS A 231 23.68 -17.95 5.93
C HIS A 231 24.72 -16.83 6.02
N CYS A 232 24.30 -15.66 6.53
CA CYS A 232 25.15 -14.48 6.69
C CYS A 232 25.27 -14.08 8.18
N PRO A 233 26.24 -13.22 8.55
CA PRO A 233 26.42 -12.80 9.93
C PRO A 233 25.15 -12.14 10.52
N PRO A 234 24.82 -12.44 11.80
CA PRO A 234 23.63 -11.86 12.44
C PRO A 234 23.76 -10.36 12.64
N PRO A 235 22.64 -9.65 12.90
CA PRO A 235 22.70 -8.23 13.23
C PRO A 235 23.52 -7.98 14.49
N THR A 236 24.10 -6.79 14.60
CA THR A 236 24.77 -6.31 15.80
C THR A 236 23.83 -5.41 16.62
N VAL A 237 24.07 -5.33 17.93
CA VAL A 237 23.24 -4.51 18.82
C VAL A 237 23.52 -3.02 18.57
N LYS A 238 22.46 -2.27 18.26
CA LYS A 238 22.48 -0.79 18.19
C LYS A 238 22.05 -0.20 19.53
N ALA A 239 22.64 0.90 19.92
CA ALA A 239 22.13 1.72 21.03
C ALA A 239 20.71 2.20 20.72
N VAL A 240 19.92 2.40 21.80
CA VAL A 240 18.55 2.92 21.69
C VAL A 240 18.55 4.28 21.03
N ASP A 241 17.74 4.45 20.01
CA ASP A 241 17.49 5.72 19.38
C ASP A 241 16.24 6.34 20.06
N ALA A 242 16.49 7.33 20.92
CA ALA A 242 15.43 7.99 21.69
C ALA A 242 14.42 8.74 20.77
N ASP A 243 14.85 9.10 19.55
CA ASP A 243 14.03 9.82 18.58
C ASP A 243 13.41 8.88 17.52
N ALA A 244 13.57 7.56 17.69
CA ALA A 244 12.99 6.58 16.78
C ALA A 244 11.46 6.61 16.84
N GLY A 245 10.84 7.34 15.91
CA GLY A 245 9.39 7.38 15.71
C GLY A 245 8.87 6.11 15.02
N MET A 246 7.54 5.98 14.95
CA MET A 246 6.84 4.93 14.18
C MET A 246 6.97 3.50 14.71
N ASN A 247 7.35 3.33 15.98
CA ASN A 247 7.37 2.02 16.64
C ASN A 247 5.94 1.64 17.09
N LYS A 248 5.30 0.73 16.37
CA LYS A 248 3.91 0.30 16.61
C LYS A 248 3.64 -1.09 16.06
N ARG A 249 2.55 -1.70 16.49
CA ARG A 249 2.06 -2.98 15.96
C ARG A 249 0.71 -2.79 15.28
N CYS A 250 0.58 -3.20 14.03
CA CYS A 250 -0.62 -3.02 13.22
C CYS A 250 -1.58 -4.18 13.39
N SER A 251 -2.84 -3.90 13.73
CA SER A 251 -3.93 -4.87 13.79
C SER A 251 -4.68 -4.92 12.45
N ASN A 252 -4.78 -6.09 11.85
CA ASN A 252 -5.56 -6.34 10.62
C ASN A 252 -6.95 -6.94 10.91
N THR A 253 -7.39 -6.87 12.16
CA THR A 253 -8.61 -7.54 12.65
C THR A 253 -9.84 -7.17 11.84
N ARG A 254 -9.99 -5.91 11.40
CA ARG A 254 -11.14 -5.45 10.60
C ARG A 254 -11.25 -6.18 9.25
N LEU A 255 -10.14 -6.34 8.54
CA LEU A 255 -10.08 -7.11 7.29
C LEU A 255 -10.39 -8.60 7.51
N LYS A 256 -9.81 -9.20 8.55
CA LYS A 256 -10.06 -10.61 8.90
C LYS A 256 -11.50 -10.86 9.31
N THR A 257 -12.11 -9.95 10.05
CA THR A 257 -13.53 -10.03 10.43
C THR A 257 -14.45 -9.91 9.21
N LEU A 258 -14.05 -9.11 8.20
CA LEU A 258 -14.76 -9.05 6.92
C LEU A 258 -14.66 -10.34 6.09
N GLY A 259 -13.67 -11.20 6.41
CA GLY A 259 -13.44 -12.51 5.79
C GLY A 259 -12.18 -12.63 4.92
N TYR A 260 -11.34 -11.58 4.87
CA TYR A 260 -10.07 -11.67 4.15
C TYR A 260 -9.12 -12.67 4.84
N ARG A 261 -8.42 -13.46 4.03
CA ARG A 261 -7.36 -14.39 4.48
C ARG A 261 -6.08 -14.03 3.77
N PHE A 262 -5.04 -13.69 4.54
CA PHE A 262 -3.73 -13.38 3.98
C PHE A 262 -3.11 -14.63 3.36
N GLN A 263 -2.56 -14.49 2.17
CA GLN A 263 -1.79 -15.53 1.49
C GLN A 263 -0.42 -15.69 2.15
N TYR A 264 0.13 -14.59 2.64
CA TYR A 264 1.38 -14.53 3.40
C TYR A 264 1.10 -14.00 4.80
N PRO A 265 0.63 -14.85 5.73
CA PRO A 265 0.24 -14.42 7.07
C PRO A 265 1.42 -14.00 7.96
N SER A 266 2.64 -14.36 7.60
CA SER A 266 3.87 -13.94 8.27
C SER A 266 4.91 -13.49 7.24
N TYR A 267 5.79 -12.57 7.65
CA TYR A 267 6.97 -12.21 6.85
C TYR A 267 7.82 -13.44 6.49
N LYS A 268 7.81 -14.48 7.31
CA LYS A 268 8.56 -15.73 7.09
C LYS A 268 8.12 -16.41 5.81
N ASP A 269 6.80 -16.48 5.57
CA ASP A 269 6.24 -17.14 4.38
C ASP A 269 6.73 -16.44 3.10
N GLY A 270 6.57 -15.12 3.01
CA GLY A 270 6.96 -14.39 1.82
C GLY A 270 8.47 -14.28 1.61
N TYR A 271 9.27 -14.11 2.69
CA TYR A 271 10.73 -14.08 2.54
C TYR A 271 11.33 -15.44 2.21
N MET A 272 10.75 -16.56 2.67
CA MET A 272 11.18 -17.89 2.23
C MET A 272 11.05 -18.07 0.71
N GLU A 273 9.93 -17.63 0.13
CA GLU A 273 9.73 -17.67 -1.31
C GLU A 273 10.75 -16.80 -2.06
N LEU A 274 11.00 -15.56 -1.56
CA LEU A 274 11.97 -14.66 -2.16
C LEU A 274 13.41 -15.19 -2.08
N ILE A 275 13.77 -15.86 -0.98
CA ILE A 275 15.09 -16.48 -0.83
C ILE A 275 15.22 -17.65 -1.80
N ALA A 276 14.24 -18.56 -1.87
CA ALA A 276 14.24 -19.66 -2.80
C ALA A 276 14.35 -19.23 -4.27
N ALA A 277 13.71 -18.12 -4.65
CA ALA A 277 13.81 -17.55 -5.99
C ALA A 277 15.17 -16.93 -6.32
N ARG A 278 16.05 -16.68 -5.33
CA ARG A 278 17.43 -16.19 -5.55
C ARG A 278 18.44 -17.31 -5.77
N ASP A 279 18.12 -18.51 -5.25
CA ASP A 279 19.03 -19.66 -5.28
C ASP A 279 18.81 -20.55 -6.53
N GLY A 280 17.74 -20.29 -7.31
CA GLY A 280 17.39 -20.98 -8.55
C GLY A 280 17.65 -20.12 -9.78
#